data_97d8dd87227453a645ec53d029a79223
#
_entry.id   97d8dd87227453a645ec53d029a79223
#
_cell.length_a   1.000
_cell.length_b   1.000
_cell.length_c   1.000
_cell.angle_alpha   90.00
_cell.angle_beta   90.00
_cell.angle_gamma   90.00
#
_symmetry.space_group_name_H-M   'P 1'
#
loop_
_entity.id
_entity.type
_entity.pdbx_description
1 polymer ?
#
loop_
_entity_poly.entity_id
_entity_poly.type
_entity_poly.pdbx_seq_one_letter_code
_entity_poly.pdbx_strand_id
1 'polypeptide(L)'
;MSDRPKPGDRLFTTRWVHLFEQDSPEGEVYAPEDGPIPLSRRPRERLELKPDGSAVVFGPGADDRPVPQPARWTEDERGLVLRPDSGSELRIVERSPTRLVVRRSAPGSTR
;
A
#
# COMPACT_ATOMS: atom_id res chain seq x y z
N MET A 1 -2.53 -9.51 -22.79
CA MET A 1 -2.01 -10.33 -21.71
C MET A 1 -2.24 -9.63 -20.39
N SER A 2 -2.70 -10.35 -19.40
CA SER A 2 -3.03 -9.74 -18.13
C SER A 2 -1.83 -9.71 -17.20
N ASP A 3 -1.57 -8.55 -16.58
CA ASP A 3 -0.54 -8.42 -15.56
C ASP A 3 -1.10 -8.61 -14.15
N ARG A 4 -2.26 -9.23 -14.09
CA ARG A 4 -2.90 -9.43 -12.80
C ARG A 4 -2.01 -10.28 -11.89
N PRO A 5 -1.82 -9.87 -10.63
CA PRO A 5 -0.98 -10.63 -9.71
C PRO A 5 -1.56 -12.01 -9.43
N LYS A 6 -0.70 -12.99 -9.34
CA LYS A 6 -1.10 -14.36 -8.99
C LYS A 6 -1.18 -14.50 -7.48
N PRO A 7 -1.96 -15.46 -6.96
CA PRO A 7 -2.09 -15.63 -5.50
C PRO A 7 -0.77 -15.80 -4.76
N GLY A 8 0.25 -16.36 -5.40
CA GLY A 8 1.57 -16.52 -4.78
C GLY A 8 2.50 -15.35 -4.99
N ASP A 9 2.03 -14.29 -5.62
CA ASP A 9 2.86 -13.11 -5.88
C ASP A 9 3.30 -12.47 -4.58
N ARG A 10 4.52 -11.93 -4.57
CA ARG A 10 5.09 -11.26 -3.41
C ARG A 10 4.17 -10.15 -2.88
N LEU A 11 3.38 -9.55 -3.77
CA LEU A 11 2.42 -8.53 -3.39
C LEU A 11 1.47 -9.01 -2.28
N PHE A 12 1.12 -10.30 -2.27
CA PHE A 12 0.16 -10.86 -1.33
C PHE A 12 0.81 -11.63 -0.18
N THR A 13 2.12 -11.83 -0.20
CA THR A 13 2.78 -12.71 0.78
C THR A 13 3.48 -11.96 1.88
N THR A 14 3.42 -10.63 1.86
CA THR A 14 4.08 -9.81 2.88
C THR A 14 3.24 -8.57 3.14
N ARG A 15 3.47 -7.95 4.29
CA ARG A 15 3.00 -6.60 4.52
C ARG A 15 4.00 -5.63 3.93
N TRP A 16 3.50 -4.51 3.47
CA TRP A 16 4.33 -3.45 2.89
C TRP A 16 4.39 -2.30 3.87
N VAL A 17 5.60 -1.87 4.20
CA VAL A 17 5.85 -0.85 5.22
C VAL A 17 6.29 0.44 4.55
N HIS A 18 5.69 1.55 4.95
CA HIS A 18 5.97 2.86 4.37
C HIS A 18 7.36 3.34 4.74
N LEU A 19 8.19 3.57 3.75
CA LEU A 19 9.52 4.15 3.92
C LEU A 19 9.44 5.64 3.57
N PHE A 20 8.90 6.43 4.48
CA PHE A 20 8.68 7.85 4.20
C PHE A 20 9.97 8.58 3.89
N GLU A 21 11.11 8.05 4.31
CA GLU A 21 12.42 8.63 4.00
C GLU A 21 12.72 8.61 2.51
N GLN A 22 12.07 7.74 1.76
CA GLN A 22 12.30 7.58 0.33
C GLN A 22 11.18 8.17 -0.52
N ASP A 23 10.20 8.81 0.10
CA ASP A 23 9.11 9.41 -0.64
C ASP A 23 9.66 10.47 -1.60
N SER A 24 9.04 10.57 -2.76
CA SER A 24 9.45 11.47 -3.82
C SER A 24 8.21 12.04 -4.51
N PRO A 25 8.39 13.00 -5.44
CA PRO A 25 7.26 13.49 -6.22
C PRO A 25 6.54 12.40 -7.01
N GLU A 26 7.20 11.27 -7.24
CA GLU A 26 6.59 10.15 -7.95
C GLU A 26 5.62 9.36 -7.07
N GLY A 27 5.76 9.43 -5.76
CA GLY A 27 4.85 8.76 -4.87
C GLY A 27 5.50 8.36 -3.55
N GLU A 28 4.73 7.64 -2.76
CA GLU A 28 5.18 7.10 -1.47
C GLU A 28 5.78 5.72 -1.68
N VAL A 29 6.88 5.44 -1.01
CA VAL A 29 7.62 4.20 -1.18
C VAL A 29 7.31 3.24 -0.04
N TYR A 30 7.01 2.00 -0.39
CA TYR A 30 6.77 0.92 0.57
C TYR A 30 7.71 -0.24 0.28
N ALA A 31 8.16 -0.92 1.32
CA ALA A 31 9.05 -2.06 1.21
C ALA A 31 8.48 -3.25 2.00
N PRO A 32 8.90 -4.48 1.66
CA PRO A 32 8.41 -5.65 2.39
C PRO A 32 8.82 -5.59 3.86
N GLU A 33 7.91 -6.02 4.72
CA GLU A 33 8.14 -6.01 6.16
C GLU A 33 9.35 -6.85 6.57
N ASP A 34 9.63 -7.92 5.84
CA ASP A 34 10.75 -8.80 6.14
C ASP A 34 12.07 -8.31 5.55
N GLY A 35 12.06 -7.16 4.88
CA GLY A 35 13.27 -6.56 4.37
C GLY A 35 13.90 -5.59 5.38
N PRO A 36 14.94 -4.89 4.97
CA PRO A 36 15.60 -3.93 5.86
C PRO A 36 14.75 -2.67 6.01
N ILE A 37 14.17 -2.50 7.18
CA ILE A 37 13.34 -1.34 7.49
C ILE A 37 14.10 -0.48 8.50
N PRO A 38 14.40 0.79 8.18
CA PRO A 38 15.09 1.65 9.11
C PRO A 38 14.28 1.88 10.38
N LEU A 39 14.94 2.03 11.50
CA LEU A 39 14.27 2.38 12.73
C LEU A 39 13.71 3.79 12.63
N SER A 40 12.55 4.00 13.22
CA SER A 40 11.90 5.30 13.19
C SER A 40 11.11 5.50 14.47
N ARG A 41 11.12 6.75 14.96
CA ARG A 41 10.27 7.12 16.09
C ARG A 41 8.84 7.37 15.66
N ARG A 42 8.64 7.64 14.37
CA ARG A 42 7.29 7.80 13.82
C ARG A 42 6.73 6.43 13.47
N PRO A 43 5.47 6.17 13.81
CA PRO A 43 4.84 4.94 13.35
C PRO A 43 4.79 4.91 11.83
N ARG A 44 4.99 3.74 11.25
CA ARG A 44 4.95 3.59 9.80
C ARG A 44 3.62 2.98 9.40
N GLU A 45 3.02 3.54 8.37
CA GLU A 45 1.85 2.91 7.76
C GLU A 45 2.23 1.60 7.12
N ARG A 46 1.28 0.69 7.05
CA ARG A 46 1.49 -0.60 6.42
C ARG A 46 0.31 -0.93 5.53
N LEU A 47 0.59 -1.68 4.48
CA LEU A 47 -0.43 -2.18 3.56
C LEU A 47 -0.35 -3.68 3.50
N GLU A 48 -1.50 -4.32 3.44
CA GLU A 48 -1.58 -5.76 3.24
C GLU A 48 -2.64 -6.03 2.18
N LEU A 49 -2.28 -6.73 1.11
CA LEU A 49 -3.21 -7.10 0.05
C LEU A 49 -3.42 -8.59 0.06
N LYS A 50 -4.62 -9.01 -0.29
CA LYS A 50 -4.96 -10.43 -0.39
C LYS A 50 -5.48 -10.75 -1.78
N PRO A 51 -5.24 -11.99 -2.24
CA PRO A 51 -5.61 -12.35 -3.62
C PRO A 51 -7.10 -12.26 -3.91
N ASP A 52 -7.94 -12.28 -2.88
CA ASP A 52 -9.39 -12.26 -3.06
C ASP A 52 -9.95 -10.86 -3.30
N GLY A 53 -9.09 -9.85 -3.38
CA GLY A 53 -9.54 -8.47 -3.60
C GLY A 53 -9.66 -7.67 -2.33
N SER A 54 -9.48 -8.28 -1.17
CA SER A 54 -9.50 -7.54 0.08
C SER A 54 -8.12 -6.98 0.39
N ALA A 55 -8.08 -5.97 1.25
CA ALA A 55 -6.84 -5.36 1.67
C ALA A 55 -7.03 -4.71 3.02
N VAL A 56 -5.93 -4.39 3.68
CA VAL A 56 -5.96 -3.67 4.95
C VAL A 56 -4.91 -2.58 4.89
N VAL A 57 -5.30 -1.39 5.31
CA VAL A 57 -4.39 -0.28 5.49
C VAL A 57 -4.22 -0.08 6.99
N PHE A 58 -2.98 -0.14 7.48
CA PHE A 58 -2.69 0.05 8.90
C PHE A 58 -2.14 1.46 9.08
N GLY A 59 -2.97 2.33 9.62
CA GLY A 59 -2.56 3.69 9.90
C GLY A 59 -2.08 3.85 11.34
N PRO A 60 -1.46 4.98 11.67
CA PRO A 60 -1.04 5.25 13.03
C PRO A 60 -2.25 5.49 13.94
N GLY A 61 -2.22 4.88 15.11
CA GLY A 61 -3.24 5.09 16.11
C GLY A 61 -2.78 6.05 17.19
N ALA A 62 -3.69 6.39 18.11
CA ALA A 62 -3.41 7.35 19.17
C ALA A 62 -2.32 6.87 20.13
N ASP A 63 -2.19 5.56 20.30
CA ASP A 63 -1.23 4.97 21.24
C ASP A 63 -0.09 4.30 20.52
N ASP A 64 0.31 4.80 19.38
CA ASP A 64 1.35 4.20 18.53
C ASP A 64 1.01 2.79 18.07
N ARG A 65 -0.21 2.36 18.25
CA ARG A 65 -0.67 1.06 17.78
C ARG A 65 -1.23 1.22 16.38
N PRO A 66 -0.89 0.31 15.46
CA PRO A 66 -1.47 0.39 14.12
C PRO A 66 -2.97 0.15 14.19
N VAL A 67 -3.72 0.99 13.49
CA VAL A 67 -5.18 0.88 13.41
C VAL A 67 -5.51 0.26 12.06
N PRO A 68 -6.03 -0.98 12.02
CA PRO A 68 -6.39 -1.60 10.75
C PRO A 68 -7.64 -0.96 10.18
N GLN A 69 -7.61 -0.69 8.89
CA GLN A 69 -8.72 -0.12 8.16
C GLN A 69 -9.01 -1.01 6.96
N PRO A 70 -10.20 -1.58 6.87
CA PRO A 70 -10.54 -2.43 5.73
C PRO A 70 -10.48 -1.65 4.43
N ALA A 71 -10.08 -2.35 3.37
CA ALA A 71 -9.98 -1.76 2.06
C ALA A 71 -10.23 -2.84 1.02
N ARG A 72 -10.37 -2.42 -0.21
CA ARG A 72 -10.46 -3.33 -1.35
C ARG A 72 -9.52 -2.85 -2.42
N TRP A 73 -9.00 -3.79 -3.19
CA TRP A 73 -8.19 -3.41 -4.34
C TRP A 73 -8.84 -3.93 -5.62
N THR A 74 -8.64 -3.17 -6.66
CA THR A 74 -9.09 -3.56 -8.01
C THR A 74 -7.96 -3.25 -8.96
N GLU A 75 -8.06 -3.80 -10.16
CA GLU A 75 -7.06 -3.57 -11.21
C GLU A 75 -7.74 -2.87 -12.36
N ASP A 76 -7.09 -1.83 -12.87
CA ASP A 76 -7.57 -1.14 -14.07
C ASP A 76 -6.41 -1.02 -15.05
N GLU A 77 -6.59 -0.24 -16.12
CA GLU A 77 -5.57 -0.10 -17.15
C GLU A 77 -4.27 0.48 -16.64
N ARG A 78 -4.31 1.20 -15.51
CA ARG A 78 -3.15 1.87 -14.94
C ARG A 78 -2.51 1.09 -13.81
N GLY A 79 -3.04 -0.08 -13.45
CA GLY A 79 -2.51 -0.91 -12.39
C GLY A 79 -3.49 -1.13 -11.27
N LEU A 80 -2.98 -1.26 -10.06
CA LEU A 80 -3.79 -1.59 -8.90
C LEU A 80 -4.18 -0.35 -8.13
N VAL A 81 -5.42 -0.35 -7.64
CA VAL A 81 -5.95 0.74 -6.82
C VAL A 81 -6.52 0.15 -5.55
N LEU A 82 -6.09 0.66 -4.40
CA LEU A 82 -6.67 0.31 -3.10
C LEU A 82 -7.65 1.40 -2.70
N ARG A 83 -8.84 0.97 -2.29
CA ARG A 83 -9.88 1.89 -1.82
C ARG A 83 -10.24 1.55 -0.38
N PRO A 84 -9.67 2.29 0.58
CA PRO A 84 -10.09 2.13 1.98
C PRO A 84 -11.54 2.55 2.17
N ASP A 85 -12.17 2.03 3.22
CA ASP A 85 -13.55 2.43 3.53
C ASP A 85 -13.64 3.93 3.79
N SER A 86 -12.57 4.52 4.30
CA SER A 86 -12.48 5.95 4.46
C SER A 86 -11.06 6.38 4.17
N GLY A 87 -10.88 7.60 3.70
CA GLY A 87 -9.58 8.14 3.42
C GLY A 87 -9.24 8.15 1.94
N SER A 88 -7.98 8.31 1.65
CA SER A 88 -7.50 8.50 0.29
C SER A 88 -7.43 7.20 -0.47
N GLU A 89 -7.69 7.29 -1.76
CA GLU A 89 -7.46 6.18 -2.68
C GLU A 89 -5.95 6.04 -2.91
N LEU A 90 -5.47 4.81 -2.92
CA LEU A 90 -4.04 4.52 -3.09
C LEU A 90 -3.83 3.78 -4.40
N ARG A 91 -3.09 4.39 -5.31
CA ARG A 91 -2.79 3.76 -6.59
C ARG A 91 -1.36 3.28 -6.60
N ILE A 92 -1.16 2.01 -6.89
CA ILE A 92 0.17 1.42 -7.01
C ILE A 92 0.66 1.69 -8.43
N VAL A 93 1.64 2.58 -8.55
CA VAL A 93 2.15 3.00 -9.84
C VAL A 93 3.43 2.26 -10.23
N GLU A 94 4.08 1.62 -9.29
CA GLU A 94 5.26 0.81 -9.56
C GLU A 94 5.27 -0.37 -8.59
N ARG A 95 5.63 -1.54 -9.07
CA ARG A 95 5.58 -2.75 -8.27
C ARG A 95 6.77 -3.66 -8.60
N SER A 96 7.46 -4.10 -7.56
CA SER A 96 8.51 -5.10 -7.68
C SER A 96 8.49 -5.97 -6.41
N PRO A 97 9.24 -7.07 -6.37
CA PRO A 97 9.29 -7.89 -5.16
C PRO A 97 9.82 -7.17 -3.92
N THR A 98 10.52 -6.06 -4.09
CA THR A 98 11.17 -5.36 -2.98
C THR A 98 10.69 -3.93 -2.80
N ARG A 99 9.75 -3.47 -3.62
CA ARG A 99 9.35 -2.07 -3.58
C ARG A 99 7.99 -1.85 -4.21
N LEU A 100 7.19 -1.02 -3.55
CA LEU A 100 5.97 -0.47 -4.14
C LEU A 100 6.08 1.04 -4.13
N VAL A 101 5.62 1.67 -5.20
CA VAL A 101 5.44 3.11 -5.24
C VAL A 101 3.96 3.38 -5.36
N VAL A 102 3.44 4.20 -4.46
CA VAL A 102 2.00 4.42 -4.30
C VAL A 102 1.70 5.91 -4.41
N ARG A 103 0.71 6.25 -5.19
CA ARG A 103 0.19 7.61 -5.24
C ARG A 103 -1.14 7.68 -4.52
N ARG A 104 -1.30 8.72 -3.74
CA ARG A 104 -2.48 8.92 -2.91
C ARG A 104 -3.35 10.01 -3.49
N SER A 105 -4.65 9.74 -3.60
CA SER A 105 -5.62 10.71 -4.09
C SER A 105 -6.71 10.93 -3.06
N ALA A 106 -7.15 12.16 -2.92
CA ALA A 106 -8.22 12.46 -1.98
C ALA A 106 -9.52 11.79 -2.43
N PRO A 107 -10.34 11.31 -1.49
CA PRO A 107 -11.64 10.73 -1.83
C PRO A 107 -12.52 11.78 -2.53
N GLY A 108 -13.29 11.32 -3.51
CA GLY A 108 -14.19 12.21 -4.24
C GLY A 108 -13.50 13.14 -5.21
N SER A 109 -12.20 13.03 -5.37
CA SER A 109 -11.46 13.81 -6.33
C SER A 109 -11.83 13.36 -7.74
N THR A 110 -12.32 14.27 -8.55
CA THR A 110 -12.63 13.99 -9.93
C THR A 110 -11.72 14.80 -10.81
N ARG A 111 -10.95 14.14 -11.59
CA ARG A 111 -10.03 14.91 -12.41
C ARG A 111 -9.56 14.09 -13.49
#